data_0fa12c3c2f9e0943c0dfe510a4c86902
#
_entry.id   0fa12c3c2f9e0943c0dfe510a4c86902
#
_cell.length_a   1.000
_cell.length_b   1.000
_cell.length_c   1.000
_cell.angle_alpha   90.00
_cell.angle_beta   90.00
_cell.angle_gamma   90.00
#
_symmetry.space_group_name_H-M   'P 1'
#
loop_
_entity.id
_entity.type
_entity.pdbx_description
1 polymer ?
#
loop_
_entity_poly.entity_id
_entity_poly.type
_entity_poly.pdbx_seq_one_letter_code
_entity_poly.pdbx_strand_id
1 'polypeptide(L)'
;MFGKDFCICGLTGWCMEIVFTSAGSLLKHDKRLIGQTSLWMFPIYGMAAVIAPVFKLLREKPILLRGSIYALGIFSFEYLSGSLLKKHELCPWDYSDAKANIDGVIRLDYAPFWMLAGLLFERILVHENADYQK
;
A
#
# COMPACT_ATOMS: atom_id res chain seq x y z
N MET A 1 7.94 -17.06 -8.56
CA MET A 1 8.26 -15.65 -8.70
C MET A 1 7.19 -14.74 -8.09
N PHE A 2 5.95 -14.84 -8.54
CA PHE A 2 4.86 -14.05 -7.93
C PHE A 2 4.66 -14.37 -6.44
N GLY A 3 4.74 -15.64 -6.04
CA GLY A 3 4.59 -16.02 -4.64
C GLY A 3 5.65 -15.40 -3.72
N LYS A 4 6.90 -15.35 -4.18
CA LYS A 4 8.00 -14.68 -3.47
C LYS A 4 7.73 -13.19 -3.34
N ASP A 5 7.38 -12.54 -4.47
CA ASP A 5 7.08 -11.12 -4.51
C ASP A 5 5.89 -10.79 -3.62
N PHE A 6 4.86 -11.63 -3.64
CA PHE A 6 3.68 -11.49 -2.79
C PHE A 6 4.06 -11.47 -1.31
N CYS A 7 4.89 -12.42 -0.88
CA CYS A 7 5.33 -12.49 0.52
C CYS A 7 6.18 -11.28 0.91
N ILE A 8 7.10 -10.86 0.04
CA ILE A 8 7.95 -9.69 0.31
C ILE A 8 7.09 -8.43 0.45
N CYS A 9 6.13 -8.23 -0.46
CA CYS A 9 5.23 -7.08 -0.39
C CYS A 9 4.33 -7.13 0.84
N GLY A 10 3.83 -8.30 1.20
CA GLY A 10 3.01 -8.47 2.40
C GLY A 10 3.76 -8.10 3.67
N LEU A 11 4.99 -8.59 3.81
CA LEU A 11 5.85 -8.28 4.95
C LEU A 11 6.23 -6.80 4.98
N THR A 12 6.58 -6.23 3.83
CA THR A 12 6.90 -4.81 3.71
C THR A 12 5.70 -3.95 4.12
N GLY A 13 4.50 -4.33 3.67
CA GLY A 13 3.27 -3.62 4.02
C GLY A 13 2.97 -3.68 5.50
N TRP A 14 3.17 -4.84 6.13
CA TRP A 14 3.02 -4.95 7.58
C TRP A 14 3.97 -4.01 8.31
N CYS A 15 5.23 -3.95 7.88
CA CYS A 15 6.22 -3.05 8.47
C CYS A 15 5.81 -1.58 8.29
N MET A 16 5.34 -1.21 7.10
CA MET A 16 4.86 0.13 6.82
C MET A 16 3.68 0.52 7.71
N GLU A 17 2.72 -0.40 7.88
CA GLU A 17 1.56 -0.19 8.75
C GLU A 17 1.98 0.05 10.20
N ILE A 18 2.90 -0.75 10.71
CA ILE A 18 3.40 -0.63 12.07
C ILE A 18 4.07 0.73 12.26
N VAL A 19 4.95 1.13 11.33
CA VAL A 19 5.64 2.43 11.40
C VAL A 19 4.63 3.57 11.31
N PHE A 20 3.70 3.49 10.36
CA PHE A 20 2.70 4.55 10.14
C PHE A 20 1.79 4.71 11.37
N THR A 21 1.28 3.61 11.92
CA THR A 21 0.37 3.67 13.07
C THR A 21 1.12 4.06 14.35
N SER A 22 2.39 3.67 14.48
CA SER A 22 3.24 4.10 15.59
C SER A 22 3.49 5.60 15.55
N ALA A 23 3.72 6.16 14.35
CA ALA A 23 3.86 7.61 14.18
C ALA A 23 2.57 8.32 14.56
N GLY A 24 1.41 7.74 14.21
CA GLY A 24 0.10 8.26 14.64
C GLY A 24 -0.04 8.28 16.15
N SER A 25 0.43 7.24 16.83
CA SER A 25 0.43 7.18 18.29
C SER A 25 1.29 8.29 18.88
N LEU A 26 2.46 8.55 18.30
CA LEU A 26 3.33 9.63 18.75
C LEU A 26 2.65 11.01 18.60
N LEU A 27 1.95 11.23 17.49
CA LEU A 27 1.21 12.47 17.26
C LEU A 27 0.09 12.68 18.29
N LYS A 28 -0.43 11.60 18.86
CA LYS A 28 -1.42 11.63 19.95
C LYS A 28 -0.77 11.66 21.33
N HIS A 29 0.54 11.93 21.40
CA HIS A 29 1.34 11.99 22.63
C HIS A 29 1.46 10.66 23.36
N ASP A 30 1.23 9.54 22.69
CA ASP A 30 1.46 8.22 23.26
C ASP A 30 2.90 7.77 22.94
N LYS A 31 3.78 7.94 23.94
CA LYS A 31 5.20 7.66 23.81
C LYS A 31 5.52 6.16 23.77
N ARG A 32 4.54 5.29 23.98
CA ARG A 32 4.74 3.85 23.87
C ARG A 32 4.95 3.42 22.41
N LEU A 33 4.58 4.27 21.45
CA LEU A 33 4.75 4.06 20.01
C LEU A 33 4.15 2.75 19.54
N ILE A 34 3.00 2.39 20.08
CA ILE A 34 2.32 1.15 19.70
C ILE A 34 1.80 1.27 18.26
N GLY A 35 2.25 0.36 17.42
CA GLY A 35 1.77 0.23 16.05
C GLY A 35 0.83 -0.95 15.93
N GLN A 36 -0.05 -0.92 14.92
CA GLN A 36 -1.06 -1.95 14.68
C GLN A 36 -1.15 -2.29 13.21
N THR A 37 -1.42 -3.57 12.93
CA THR A 37 -1.79 -4.04 11.60
C THR A 37 -2.73 -5.23 11.75
N SER A 38 -3.17 -5.80 10.64
CA SER A 38 -4.12 -6.90 10.62
C SER A 38 -3.60 -8.00 9.71
N LEU A 39 -3.99 -9.26 9.97
CA LEU A 39 -3.66 -10.36 9.08
C LEU A 39 -4.23 -10.15 7.68
N TRP A 40 -5.38 -9.47 7.55
CA TRP A 40 -5.95 -9.14 6.26
C TRP A 40 -5.03 -8.25 5.42
N MET A 41 -4.19 -7.44 6.07
CA MET A 41 -3.30 -6.53 5.37
C MET A 41 -2.16 -7.27 4.65
N PHE A 42 -1.81 -8.47 5.08
CA PHE A 42 -0.77 -9.25 4.41
C PHE A 42 -1.13 -9.56 2.95
N PRO A 43 -2.26 -10.22 2.65
CA PRO A 43 -2.63 -10.45 1.25
C PRO A 43 -2.96 -9.16 0.50
N ILE A 44 -3.49 -8.15 1.18
CA ILE A 44 -3.78 -6.86 0.55
C ILE A 44 -2.49 -6.21 0.06
N TYR A 45 -1.48 -6.06 0.91
CA TYR A 45 -0.18 -5.52 0.49
C TYR A 45 0.56 -6.49 -0.43
N GLY A 46 0.36 -7.79 -0.26
CA GLY A 46 0.95 -8.79 -1.14
C GLY A 46 0.59 -8.58 -2.60
N MET A 47 -0.61 -8.07 -2.86
CA MET A 47 -1.04 -7.76 -4.22
C MET A 47 -0.23 -6.63 -4.88
N ALA A 48 0.57 -5.88 -4.11
CA ALA A 48 1.52 -4.93 -4.69
C ALA A 48 2.56 -5.62 -5.58
N ALA A 49 2.69 -6.95 -5.49
CA ALA A 49 3.54 -7.72 -6.41
C ALA A 49 3.15 -7.52 -7.89
N VAL A 50 1.91 -7.13 -8.17
CA VAL A 50 1.44 -6.77 -9.52
C VAL A 50 2.22 -5.57 -10.08
N ILE A 51 2.83 -4.75 -9.23
CA ILE A 51 3.66 -3.61 -9.67
C ILE A 51 4.84 -4.10 -10.51
N ALA A 52 5.38 -5.30 -10.25
CA ALA A 52 6.51 -5.82 -11.01
C ALA A 52 6.22 -5.93 -12.52
N PRO A 53 5.16 -6.63 -12.98
CA PRO A 53 4.83 -6.64 -14.41
C PRO A 53 4.41 -5.27 -14.95
N VAL A 54 3.75 -4.44 -14.13
CA VAL A 54 3.38 -3.08 -14.53
C VAL A 54 4.62 -2.22 -14.75
N PHE A 55 5.64 -2.38 -13.92
CA PHE A 55 6.91 -1.68 -14.08
C PHE A 55 7.55 -1.97 -15.45
N LYS A 56 7.47 -3.19 -15.94
CA LYS A 56 8.02 -3.53 -17.26
C LYS A 56 7.43 -2.67 -18.37
N LEU A 57 6.15 -2.33 -18.25
CA LEU A 57 5.45 -1.48 -19.22
C LEU A 57 5.77 0.00 -19.05
N LEU A 58 6.14 0.41 -17.82
CA LEU A 58 6.30 1.81 -17.45
C LEU A 58 7.75 2.22 -17.22
N ARG A 59 8.71 1.32 -17.41
CA ARG A 59 10.10 1.53 -17.01
C ARG A 59 10.74 2.78 -17.64
N GLU A 60 10.31 3.16 -18.84
CA GLU A 60 10.86 4.32 -19.56
C GLU A 60 10.06 5.62 -19.28
N LYS A 61 9.02 5.54 -18.46
CA LYS A 61 8.19 6.70 -18.15
C LYS A 61 8.76 7.48 -16.96
N PRO A 62 8.44 8.79 -16.86
CA PRO A 62 8.89 9.59 -15.72
C PRO A 62 8.41 9.00 -14.39
N ILE A 63 9.20 9.26 -13.34
CA ILE A 63 8.89 8.74 -11.99
C ILE A 63 7.55 9.25 -11.48
N LEU A 64 7.18 10.49 -11.79
CA LEU A 64 5.88 11.05 -11.36
C LEU A 64 4.71 10.31 -12.00
N LEU A 65 4.86 9.95 -13.28
CA LEU A 65 3.82 9.20 -13.98
C LEU A 65 3.69 7.79 -13.41
N ARG A 66 4.83 7.12 -13.17
CA ARG A 66 4.81 5.77 -12.58
C ARG A 66 4.15 5.80 -11.20
N GLY A 67 4.58 6.74 -10.35
CA GLY A 67 4.00 6.89 -9.00
C GLY A 67 2.51 7.17 -9.04
N SER A 68 2.05 8.01 -9.98
CA SER A 68 0.63 8.33 -10.13
C SER A 68 -0.18 7.09 -10.52
N ILE A 69 0.34 6.27 -11.43
CA ILE A 69 -0.34 5.05 -11.87
C ILE A 69 -0.40 4.04 -10.72
N TYR A 70 0.68 3.91 -9.95
CA TYR A 70 0.70 3.03 -8.78
C TYR A 70 -0.31 3.49 -7.73
N ALA A 71 -0.40 4.80 -7.48
CA ALA A 71 -1.35 5.35 -6.53
C ALA A 71 -2.80 5.07 -6.96
N LEU A 72 -3.10 5.23 -8.25
CA LEU A 72 -4.43 4.90 -8.79
C LEU A 72 -4.74 3.41 -8.61
N GLY A 73 -3.77 2.55 -8.86
CA GLY A 73 -3.93 1.11 -8.66
C GLY A 73 -4.17 0.77 -7.19
N ILE A 74 -3.42 1.40 -6.29
CA ILE A 74 -3.57 1.20 -4.84
C ILE A 74 -4.96 1.67 -4.39
N PHE A 75 -5.39 2.86 -4.79
CA PHE A 75 -6.73 3.35 -4.45
C PHE A 75 -7.82 2.41 -4.96
N SER A 76 -7.70 1.95 -6.20
CA SER A 76 -8.68 1.03 -6.78
C SER A 76 -8.76 -0.27 -6.00
N PHE A 77 -7.62 -0.86 -5.68
CA PHE A 77 -7.57 -2.10 -4.93
C PHE A 77 -8.03 -1.90 -3.49
N GLU A 78 -7.64 -0.80 -2.85
CA GLU A 78 -8.07 -0.45 -1.50
C GLU A 78 -9.59 -0.25 -1.45
N TYR A 79 -10.16 0.40 -2.46
CA TYR A 79 -11.61 0.57 -2.55
C TYR A 79 -12.32 -0.76 -2.70
N LEU A 80 -11.86 -1.62 -3.62
CA LEU A 80 -12.48 -2.92 -3.86
C LEU A 80 -12.36 -3.84 -2.64
N SER A 81 -11.15 -3.98 -2.08
CA SER A 81 -10.93 -4.85 -0.93
C SER A 81 -11.59 -4.29 0.32
N GLY A 82 -11.51 -2.98 0.54
CA GLY A 82 -12.13 -2.33 1.68
C GLY A 82 -13.64 -2.44 1.65
N SER A 83 -14.25 -2.23 0.48
CA SER A 83 -15.70 -2.35 0.32
C SER A 83 -16.16 -3.79 0.57
N LEU A 84 -15.41 -4.78 0.07
CA LEU A 84 -15.72 -6.18 0.29
C LEU A 84 -15.63 -6.55 1.77
N LEU A 85 -14.55 -6.15 2.44
CA LEU A 85 -14.36 -6.44 3.86
C LEU A 85 -15.39 -5.70 4.72
N LYS A 86 -15.71 -4.46 4.36
CA LYS A 86 -16.71 -3.66 5.09
C LYS A 86 -18.09 -4.28 5.00
N LYS A 87 -18.43 -4.86 3.85
CA LYS A 87 -19.71 -5.57 3.66
C LYS A 87 -19.86 -6.72 4.65
N HIS A 88 -18.74 -7.36 5.03
CA HIS A 88 -18.72 -8.46 5.99
C HIS A 88 -18.30 -8.02 7.40
N GLU A 89 -18.21 -6.70 7.64
CA GLU A 89 -17.79 -6.12 8.94
C GLU A 89 -16.36 -6.52 9.34
N LEU A 90 -15.49 -6.78 8.37
CA LEU A 90 -14.12 -7.25 8.57
C LEU A 90 -13.05 -6.23 8.20
N CYS A 91 -13.43 -5.02 7.73
CA CYS A 91 -12.46 -4.04 7.27
C CYS A 91 -11.62 -3.50 8.44
N PRO A 92 -10.28 -3.66 8.40
CA PRO A 92 -9.43 -3.24 9.51
C PRO A 92 -9.15 -1.73 9.56
N TRP A 93 -9.61 -0.96 8.58
CA TRP A 93 -9.44 0.50 8.59
C TRP A 93 -10.78 1.20 8.35
N ASP A 94 -10.85 2.46 8.78
CA ASP A 94 -12.02 3.29 8.58
C ASP A 94 -11.58 4.76 8.46
N TYR A 95 -11.84 5.34 7.29
CA TYR A 95 -11.50 6.73 7.00
C TYR A 95 -12.70 7.66 7.06
N SER A 96 -13.81 7.22 7.66
CA SER A 96 -15.06 7.98 7.68
C SER A 96 -14.91 9.39 8.26
N ASP A 97 -13.96 9.58 9.18
CA ASP A 97 -13.72 10.89 9.81
C ASP A 97 -12.87 11.83 8.96
N ALA A 98 -12.26 11.33 7.87
CA ALA A 98 -11.44 12.15 6.99
C ALA A 98 -12.32 12.90 5.98
N LYS A 99 -11.97 14.19 5.73
CA LYS A 99 -12.76 15.01 4.79
C LYS A 99 -12.71 14.50 3.36
N ALA A 100 -11.57 13.93 2.96
CA ALA A 100 -11.36 13.48 1.58
C ALA A 100 -11.66 12.00 1.39
N ASN A 101 -12.40 11.36 2.32
CA ASN A 101 -12.74 9.94 2.20
C ASN A 101 -13.81 9.71 1.15
N ILE A 102 -13.80 8.51 0.57
CA ILE A 102 -14.86 8.00 -0.29
C ILE A 102 -15.34 6.70 0.33
N ASP A 103 -16.60 6.68 0.75
CA ASP A 103 -17.26 5.53 1.40
C ASP A 103 -16.51 5.00 2.63
N GLY A 104 -15.65 5.82 3.23
CA GLY A 104 -14.86 5.44 4.41
C GLY A 104 -13.73 4.47 4.11
N VAL A 105 -13.53 4.04 2.86
CA VAL A 105 -12.55 3.01 2.50
C VAL A 105 -11.30 3.55 1.81
N ILE A 106 -11.36 4.76 1.23
CA ILE A 106 -10.16 5.44 0.69
C ILE A 106 -10.12 6.89 1.15
N ARG A 107 -8.93 7.48 1.14
CA ARG A 107 -8.68 8.91 1.43
C ARG A 107 -7.84 9.49 0.30
N LEU A 108 -8.41 10.42 -0.44
CA LEU A 108 -7.70 11.03 -1.57
C LEU A 108 -6.49 11.86 -1.14
N ASP A 109 -6.49 12.41 0.07
CA ASP A 109 -5.36 13.17 0.60
C ASP A 109 -4.13 12.29 0.89
N TYR A 110 -4.28 10.96 0.85
CA TYR A 110 -3.15 10.02 0.95
C TYR A 110 -2.46 9.76 -0.40
N ALA A 111 -2.89 10.42 -1.49
CA ALA A 111 -2.30 10.20 -2.81
C ALA A 111 -0.77 10.32 -2.82
N PRO A 112 -0.14 11.39 -2.26
CA PRO A 112 1.32 11.47 -2.22
C PRO A 112 1.94 10.31 -1.45
N PHE A 113 1.34 9.89 -0.35
CA PHE A 113 1.80 8.75 0.44
C PHE A 113 1.76 7.45 -0.39
N TRP A 114 0.65 7.20 -1.10
CA TRP A 114 0.51 6.00 -1.92
C TRP A 114 1.43 6.03 -3.15
N MET A 115 1.73 7.23 -3.69
CA MET A 115 2.74 7.38 -4.74
C MET A 115 4.11 6.92 -4.24
N LEU A 116 4.52 7.38 -3.06
CA LEU A 116 5.79 6.99 -2.46
C LEU A 116 5.80 5.49 -2.11
N ALA A 117 4.72 4.97 -1.58
CA ALA A 117 4.60 3.56 -1.26
C ALA A 117 4.71 2.70 -2.52
N GLY A 118 4.00 3.08 -3.59
CA GLY A 118 4.07 2.37 -4.86
C GLY A 118 5.48 2.36 -5.44
N LEU A 119 6.18 3.49 -5.37
CA LEU A 119 7.57 3.58 -5.84
C LEU A 119 8.53 2.77 -4.95
N LEU A 120 8.25 2.68 -3.66
CA LEU A 120 9.02 1.83 -2.76
C LEU A 120 8.85 0.35 -3.12
N PHE A 121 7.62 -0.10 -3.35
CA PHE A 121 7.36 -1.47 -3.80
C PHE A 121 8.04 -1.74 -5.13
N GLU A 122 7.98 -0.80 -6.08
CA GLU A 122 8.68 -0.90 -7.37
C GLU A 122 10.16 -1.16 -7.13
N ARG A 123 10.79 -0.35 -6.29
CA ARG A 123 12.24 -0.46 -6.03
C ARG A 123 12.60 -1.80 -5.40
N ILE A 124 11.81 -2.25 -4.44
CA ILE A 124 12.04 -3.54 -3.78
C ILE A 124 11.91 -4.69 -4.79
N LEU A 125 10.84 -4.67 -5.59
CA LEU A 125 10.58 -5.72 -6.56
C LEU A 125 11.65 -5.78 -7.66
N VAL A 126 12.09 -4.62 -8.14
CA VAL A 126 13.14 -4.54 -9.16
C VAL A 126 14.47 -5.04 -8.59
N HIS A 127 14.78 -4.70 -7.34
CA HIS A 127 16.01 -5.17 -6.69
C HIS A 127 16.02 -6.68 -6.48
N GLU A 128 14.88 -7.25 -6.11
CA GLU A 128 14.75 -8.69 -5.84
C GLU A 128 14.68 -9.55 -7.10
N ASN A 129 14.39 -8.97 -8.25
CA ASN A 129 14.22 -9.70 -9.50
C ASN A 129 15.22 -9.24 -10.54
N ALA A 130 16.23 -10.06 -10.83
CA ALA A 130 17.28 -9.73 -11.79
C ALA A 130 16.76 -9.39 -13.19
N ASP A 131 15.63 -9.99 -13.58
CA ASP A 131 15.01 -9.78 -14.89
C ASP A 131 14.55 -8.33 -15.12
N TYR A 132 14.31 -7.58 -14.04
CA TYR A 132 13.86 -6.20 -14.12
C TYR A 132 15.02 -5.20 -14.08
N GLN A 133 16.23 -5.68 -13.76
CA GLN A 133 17.42 -4.81 -13.67
C GLN A 133 18.11 -4.60 -15.02
N LYS A 134 17.72 -5.37 -16.01
CA LYS A 134 18.26 -5.25 -17.38
C LYS A 134 17.51 -4.14 -18.17
#